data_de3de3f92a296fd801b9f47185c8bc9c
#
_entry.id   de3de3f92a296fd801b9f47185c8bc9c
#
_cell.length_a   1.000
_cell.length_b   1.000
_cell.length_c   1.000
_cell.angle_alpha   90.00
_cell.angle_beta   90.00
_cell.angle_gamma   90.00
#
_symmetry.space_group_name_H-M   'P 1'
#
loop_
_entity.id
_entity.type
_entity.pdbx_description
1 polymer ?
#
loop_
_entity_poly.entity_id
_entity_poly.type
_entity_poly.pdbx_seq_one_letter_code
_entity_poly.pdbx_strand_id
1 'polypeptide(L)'
;MTDIAIKLKRLHSGQERVISEASRYNVLKIGRRWGKTTLAVNELLPQVALDGKPCAYYAPTYKDLHDVWLELKYTLKPIIESKNEQTKQMRLVTGGVIDFWSMDEPDSGRGRKYARVVIDEAEKAKKFREAWTQTIMATLLDYKGDAWILSTPKFGRTFFKELFTRDDPSWSSFNLSTYDNPHINHEEVDHLRDQLDELTFRCEILAEDVDLANNPFAYAFDVDKHVHDVAFDPHQHIYLSFDFNVDPITCIAVQHVGGCINVIGEFALRNSDIYQLCDSIIAKYPKASLIVTGDATGANRSALTAGNTGYYDVVQSRLRLGRMQMRQPAVNPSVRDTRVLVNSLLQNYCVKIDRSCKGLITDLKYVEVDEDGDIIKDRRTDIRKSDLLDCFRYYCATFHRDWIRYL
;
A
#
# COMPACT_ATOMS: atom_id res chain seq x y z
N MET A 1 -27.62 37.53 -17.68
CA MET A 1 -27.02 36.36 -16.94
C MET A 1 -25.53 36.60 -16.90
N THR A 2 -24.94 36.64 -15.74
CA THR A 2 -23.48 36.80 -15.59
C THR A 2 -22.85 35.48 -16.01
N ASP A 3 -22.00 35.47 -17.04
CA ASP A 3 -21.26 34.30 -17.43
C ASP A 3 -20.32 33.91 -16.28
N ILE A 4 -20.51 32.70 -15.74
CA ILE A 4 -19.65 32.15 -14.69
C ILE A 4 -18.60 31.27 -15.36
N ALA A 5 -17.35 31.70 -15.31
CA ALA A 5 -16.23 30.93 -15.84
C ALA A 5 -15.62 30.06 -14.74
N ILE A 6 -15.38 28.77 -15.03
CA ILE A 6 -14.55 27.86 -14.25
C ILE A 6 -13.27 27.55 -15.01
N LYS A 7 -12.18 27.33 -14.29
CA LYS A 7 -10.89 27.00 -14.90
C LYS A 7 -10.55 25.54 -14.58
N LEU A 8 -10.64 24.68 -15.57
CA LEU A 8 -10.18 23.29 -15.52
C LEU A 8 -8.75 23.19 -16.05
N LYS A 9 -7.99 22.24 -15.55
CA LYS A 9 -6.64 21.94 -16.08
C LYS A 9 -6.80 21.34 -17.48
N ARG A 10 -5.92 21.72 -18.39
CA ARG A 10 -5.90 21.10 -19.74
C ARG A 10 -5.44 19.66 -19.62
N LEU A 11 -6.05 18.82 -20.42
CA LEU A 11 -5.63 17.43 -20.56
C LEU A 11 -4.33 17.34 -21.37
N HIS A 12 -3.50 16.38 -21.07
CA HIS A 12 -2.38 16.03 -21.96
C HIS A 12 -2.85 15.04 -23.04
N SER A 13 -2.03 14.88 -24.09
CA SER A 13 -2.38 14.08 -25.27
C SER A 13 -2.82 12.64 -24.94
N GLY A 14 -2.21 11.99 -23.94
CA GLY A 14 -2.63 10.65 -23.50
C GLY A 14 -4.04 10.63 -22.89
N GLN A 15 -4.42 11.67 -22.14
CA GLN A 15 -5.78 11.80 -21.59
C GLN A 15 -6.81 12.11 -22.67
N GLU A 16 -6.48 12.99 -23.63
CA GLU A 16 -7.33 13.29 -24.79
C GLU A 16 -7.59 12.04 -25.62
N ARG A 17 -6.55 11.24 -25.88
CA ARG A 17 -6.66 9.97 -26.59
C ARG A 17 -7.62 9.02 -25.90
N VAL A 18 -7.47 8.81 -24.58
CA VAL A 18 -8.33 7.91 -23.79
C VAL A 18 -9.81 8.33 -23.90
N ILE A 19 -10.10 9.65 -23.88
CA ILE A 19 -11.46 10.14 -24.03
C ILE A 19 -12.00 9.91 -25.43
N SER A 20 -11.19 10.13 -26.48
CA SER A 20 -11.60 9.96 -27.87
C SER A 20 -11.86 8.49 -28.24
N GLU A 21 -11.20 7.55 -27.62
CA GLU A 21 -11.31 6.10 -27.88
C GLU A 21 -12.24 5.39 -26.85
N ALA A 22 -12.92 6.15 -25.99
CA ALA A 22 -13.75 5.60 -24.93
C ALA A 22 -14.99 4.87 -25.43
N SER A 23 -15.35 3.80 -24.74
CA SER A 23 -16.62 3.08 -24.89
C SER A 23 -17.53 3.35 -23.68
N ARG A 24 -18.55 2.51 -23.51
CA ARG A 24 -19.45 2.63 -22.35
C ARG A 24 -18.74 2.28 -21.03
N TYR A 25 -17.87 1.28 -21.05
CA TYR A 25 -17.10 0.85 -19.89
C TYR A 25 -15.60 0.96 -20.22
N ASN A 26 -14.87 1.73 -19.41
CA ASN A 26 -13.48 2.08 -19.69
C ASN A 26 -12.60 1.62 -18.53
N VAL A 27 -11.63 0.75 -18.80
CA VAL A 27 -10.69 0.25 -17.79
C VAL A 27 -9.31 0.80 -18.10
N LEU A 28 -8.78 1.61 -17.19
CA LEU A 28 -7.51 2.29 -17.34
C LEU A 28 -6.48 1.70 -16.38
N LYS A 29 -5.63 0.82 -16.90
CA LYS A 29 -4.48 0.25 -16.21
C LYS A 29 -3.28 1.17 -16.44
N ILE A 30 -2.91 1.92 -15.40
CA ILE A 30 -2.09 3.10 -15.57
C ILE A 30 -1.00 3.18 -14.50
N GLY A 31 0.21 3.54 -14.91
CA GLY A 31 1.34 3.81 -14.05
C GLY A 31 1.08 4.99 -13.09
N ARG A 32 1.80 5.01 -11.97
CA ARG A 32 1.72 6.11 -11.00
C ARG A 32 2.05 7.45 -11.66
N ARG A 33 1.45 8.52 -11.16
CA ARG A 33 1.70 9.90 -11.64
C ARG A 33 1.31 10.19 -13.09
N TRP A 34 0.68 9.27 -13.80
CA TRP A 34 0.17 9.54 -15.16
C TRP A 34 -0.94 10.60 -15.19
N GLY A 35 -1.66 10.82 -14.11
CA GLY A 35 -2.72 11.81 -14.01
C GLY A 35 -4.14 11.26 -14.03
N LYS A 36 -4.36 10.03 -13.49
CA LYS A 36 -5.68 9.38 -13.32
C LYS A 36 -6.70 10.31 -12.64
N THR A 37 -6.37 10.73 -11.44
CA THR A 37 -7.23 11.59 -10.62
C THR A 37 -7.42 12.96 -11.27
N THR A 38 -6.40 13.51 -11.95
CA THR A 38 -6.52 14.74 -12.71
C THR A 38 -7.54 14.61 -13.85
N LEU A 39 -7.54 13.49 -14.57
CA LEU A 39 -8.55 13.18 -15.59
C LEU A 39 -9.96 13.13 -14.98
N ALA A 40 -10.13 12.44 -13.86
CA ALA A 40 -11.41 12.34 -13.16
C ALA A 40 -11.97 13.71 -12.75
N VAL A 41 -11.12 14.55 -12.15
CA VAL A 41 -11.50 15.84 -11.54
C VAL A 41 -11.68 16.95 -12.59
N ASN A 42 -10.91 16.95 -13.67
CA ASN A 42 -10.92 18.04 -14.64
C ASN A 42 -11.74 17.74 -15.89
N GLU A 43 -12.15 16.50 -16.11
CA GLU A 43 -12.92 16.12 -17.29
C GLU A 43 -14.10 15.23 -16.95
N LEU A 44 -13.86 14.03 -16.44
CA LEU A 44 -14.89 12.99 -16.37
C LEU A 44 -16.11 13.40 -15.54
N LEU A 45 -15.90 13.93 -14.35
CA LEU A 45 -16.99 14.33 -13.45
C LEU A 45 -17.58 15.70 -13.84
N PRO A 46 -16.76 16.76 -14.08
CA PRO A 46 -17.29 18.07 -14.45
C PRO A 46 -18.13 18.05 -15.72
N GLN A 47 -17.69 17.35 -16.77
CA GLN A 47 -18.41 17.30 -18.05
C GLN A 47 -19.87 16.87 -17.85
N VAL A 48 -20.10 15.75 -17.14
CA VAL A 48 -21.46 15.21 -16.92
C VAL A 48 -22.29 16.10 -15.99
N ALA A 49 -21.66 16.63 -14.94
CA ALA A 49 -22.35 17.51 -14.00
C ALA A 49 -22.69 18.88 -14.60
N LEU A 50 -21.87 19.40 -15.51
CA LEU A 50 -22.17 20.63 -16.27
C LEU A 50 -23.36 20.43 -17.22
N ASP A 51 -23.54 19.22 -17.78
CA ASP A 51 -24.71 18.85 -18.59
C ASP A 51 -25.99 18.65 -17.74
N GLY A 52 -25.95 18.96 -16.45
CA GLY A 52 -27.10 18.83 -15.54
C GLY A 52 -27.40 17.39 -15.10
N LYS A 53 -26.51 16.44 -15.33
CA LYS A 53 -26.72 15.02 -15.02
C LYS A 53 -26.01 14.59 -13.74
N PRO A 54 -26.52 13.55 -13.06
CA PRO A 54 -25.88 12.99 -11.87
C PRO A 54 -24.69 12.10 -12.25
N CYS A 55 -23.59 12.22 -11.50
CA CYS A 55 -22.43 11.35 -11.59
C CYS A 55 -21.90 11.00 -10.20
N ALA A 56 -21.04 9.99 -10.12
CA ALA A 56 -20.45 9.57 -8.87
C ALA A 56 -18.95 9.29 -9.01
N TYR A 57 -18.24 9.55 -7.92
CA TYR A 57 -16.84 9.19 -7.72
C TYR A 57 -16.74 8.17 -6.58
N TYR A 58 -16.10 7.04 -6.88
CA TYR A 58 -15.84 5.99 -5.92
C TYR A 58 -14.34 5.89 -5.65
N ALA A 59 -13.96 5.77 -4.38
CA ALA A 59 -12.60 5.51 -3.96
C ALA A 59 -12.53 4.33 -2.98
N PRO A 60 -11.35 3.73 -2.75
CA PRO A 60 -11.20 2.61 -1.83
C PRO A 60 -11.72 2.90 -0.44
N THR A 61 -11.31 4.04 0.15
CA THR A 61 -11.67 4.43 1.51
C THR A 61 -12.21 5.85 1.57
N TYR A 62 -12.86 6.18 2.68
CA TYR A 62 -13.33 7.55 2.91
C TYR A 62 -12.17 8.58 2.96
N LYS A 63 -10.99 8.17 3.39
CA LYS A 63 -9.80 9.02 3.39
C LYS A 63 -9.36 9.37 1.96
N ASP A 64 -9.37 8.39 1.07
CA ASP A 64 -8.99 8.60 -0.34
C ASP A 64 -9.97 9.55 -1.08
N LEU A 65 -11.22 9.65 -0.63
CA LEU A 65 -12.20 10.61 -1.16
C LEU A 65 -11.90 12.06 -0.81
N HIS A 66 -11.24 12.30 0.31
CA HIS A 66 -11.17 13.65 0.91
C HIS A 66 -10.46 14.65 0.02
N ASP A 67 -9.33 14.28 -0.55
CA ASP A 67 -8.51 15.17 -1.39
C ASP A 67 -9.24 15.51 -2.70
N VAL A 68 -9.89 14.53 -3.32
CA VAL A 68 -10.68 14.72 -4.54
C VAL A 68 -11.91 15.58 -4.27
N TRP A 69 -12.59 15.38 -3.14
CA TRP A 69 -13.66 16.24 -2.68
C TRP A 69 -13.21 17.69 -2.54
N LEU A 70 -12.06 17.93 -1.91
CA LEU A 70 -11.52 19.28 -1.76
C LEU A 70 -11.14 19.89 -3.10
N GLU A 71 -10.46 19.17 -3.97
CA GLU A 71 -10.05 19.68 -5.29
C GLU A 71 -11.28 20.09 -6.12
N LEU A 72 -12.30 19.24 -6.22
CA LEU A 72 -13.54 19.59 -6.94
C LEU A 72 -14.29 20.74 -6.28
N LYS A 73 -14.38 20.77 -4.96
CA LYS A 73 -15.01 21.86 -4.22
C LYS A 73 -14.36 23.22 -4.51
N TYR A 74 -13.04 23.29 -4.65
CA TYR A 74 -12.34 24.52 -5.00
C TYR A 74 -12.48 24.84 -6.48
N THR A 75 -12.32 23.87 -7.35
CA THR A 75 -12.37 24.02 -8.80
C THR A 75 -13.76 24.46 -9.28
N LEU A 76 -14.82 23.85 -8.75
CA LEU A 76 -16.21 24.14 -9.13
C LEU A 76 -16.88 25.20 -8.24
N LYS A 77 -16.16 25.80 -7.28
CA LYS A 77 -16.71 26.74 -6.30
C LYS A 77 -17.69 27.77 -6.89
N PRO A 78 -17.41 28.41 -8.06
CA PRO A 78 -18.30 29.44 -8.60
C PRO A 78 -19.67 28.95 -9.04
N ILE A 79 -19.82 27.64 -9.27
CA ILE A 79 -21.02 27.00 -9.83
C ILE A 79 -21.68 26.00 -8.88
N ILE A 80 -21.16 25.85 -7.65
CA ILE A 80 -21.80 25.01 -6.62
C ILE A 80 -23.02 25.74 -6.07
N GLU A 81 -24.21 25.19 -6.29
CA GLU A 81 -25.47 25.66 -5.71
C GLU A 81 -25.58 25.28 -4.24
N SER A 82 -25.29 23.99 -3.94
CA SER A 82 -25.32 23.46 -2.59
C SER A 82 -24.35 22.27 -2.43
N LYS A 83 -23.92 22.04 -1.21
CA LYS A 83 -23.05 20.90 -0.88
C LYS A 83 -23.37 20.36 0.51
N ASN A 84 -23.18 19.06 0.68
CA ASN A 84 -23.27 18.39 1.95
C ASN A 84 -21.90 17.78 2.33
N GLU A 85 -21.29 18.30 3.38
CA GLU A 85 -19.96 17.86 3.85
C GLU A 85 -19.98 16.48 4.51
N GLN A 86 -21.11 16.06 5.05
CA GLN A 86 -21.25 14.74 5.70
C GLN A 86 -21.44 13.63 4.68
N THR A 87 -22.41 13.81 3.77
CA THR A 87 -22.71 12.79 2.74
C THR A 87 -21.81 12.92 1.51
N LYS A 88 -20.91 13.93 1.48
CA LYS A 88 -20.03 14.20 0.34
C LYS A 88 -20.80 14.27 -0.98
N GLN A 89 -21.73 15.20 -1.07
CA GLN A 89 -22.51 15.49 -2.28
C GLN A 89 -22.38 16.95 -2.67
N MET A 90 -22.21 17.23 -3.96
CA MET A 90 -22.25 18.56 -4.55
C MET A 90 -23.38 18.64 -5.55
N ARG A 91 -24.16 19.73 -5.51
CA ARG A 91 -25.12 20.11 -6.54
C ARG A 91 -24.65 21.37 -7.23
N LEU A 92 -24.67 21.35 -8.54
CA LEU A 92 -24.29 22.48 -9.37
C LEU A 92 -25.52 23.30 -9.81
N VAL A 93 -25.30 24.58 -10.15
CA VAL A 93 -26.35 25.48 -10.69
C VAL A 93 -26.98 24.96 -12.00
N THR A 94 -26.31 24.04 -12.69
CA THR A 94 -26.81 23.33 -13.88
C THR A 94 -27.85 22.26 -13.53
N GLY A 95 -28.05 21.95 -12.25
CA GLY A 95 -28.85 20.84 -11.78
C GLY A 95 -28.07 19.51 -11.64
N GLY A 96 -26.84 19.44 -12.14
CA GLY A 96 -25.99 18.26 -12.02
C GLY A 96 -25.59 17.99 -10.56
N VAL A 97 -25.39 16.71 -10.26
CA VAL A 97 -25.04 16.24 -8.91
C VAL A 97 -23.79 15.36 -8.98
N ILE A 98 -22.85 15.59 -8.09
CA ILE A 98 -21.68 14.74 -7.92
C ILE A 98 -21.74 14.11 -6.53
N ASP A 99 -21.90 12.80 -6.47
CA ASP A 99 -21.85 12.00 -5.23
C ASP A 99 -20.46 11.38 -5.06
N PHE A 100 -20.01 11.24 -3.81
CA PHE A 100 -18.72 10.63 -3.47
C PHE A 100 -18.92 9.47 -2.52
N TRP A 101 -18.41 8.30 -2.88
CA TRP A 101 -18.62 7.05 -2.16
C TRP A 101 -17.31 6.31 -1.84
N SER A 102 -17.27 5.70 -0.67
CA SER A 102 -16.23 4.73 -0.33
C SER A 102 -16.68 3.31 -0.69
N MET A 103 -15.77 2.51 -1.23
CA MET A 103 -15.99 1.08 -1.49
C MET A 103 -15.74 0.19 -0.27
N ASP A 104 -15.41 0.76 0.91
CA ASP A 104 -15.40 0.00 2.18
C ASP A 104 -16.77 -0.63 2.46
N GLU A 105 -17.84 0.06 2.05
CA GLU A 105 -19.21 -0.41 2.10
C GLU A 105 -19.72 -0.69 0.67
N PRO A 106 -19.87 -1.96 0.24
CA PRO A 106 -20.26 -2.33 -1.12
C PRO A 106 -21.63 -1.79 -1.56
N ASP A 107 -22.52 -1.53 -0.62
CA ASP A 107 -23.85 -0.97 -0.87
C ASP A 107 -23.86 0.57 -1.03
N SER A 108 -22.70 1.23 -0.95
CA SER A 108 -22.57 2.67 -1.11
C SER A 108 -23.11 3.13 -2.47
N GLY A 109 -24.04 4.08 -2.47
CA GLY A 109 -24.71 4.55 -3.68
C GLY A 109 -25.88 3.69 -4.16
N ARG A 110 -26.26 2.64 -3.46
CA ARG A 110 -27.42 1.79 -3.80
C ARG A 110 -28.70 2.62 -3.93
N GLY A 111 -29.48 2.37 -4.98
CA GLY A 111 -30.71 3.11 -5.30
C GLY A 111 -30.48 4.48 -5.94
N ARG A 112 -29.25 4.91 -6.15
CA ARG A 112 -28.91 6.08 -6.95
C ARG A 112 -28.96 5.77 -8.45
N LYS A 113 -28.98 6.83 -9.26
CA LYS A 113 -29.02 6.75 -10.72
C LYS A 113 -27.98 7.69 -11.27
N TYR A 114 -27.03 7.18 -12.07
CA TYR A 114 -25.92 7.95 -12.57
C TYR A 114 -25.79 7.89 -14.10
N ALA A 115 -25.45 9.02 -14.70
CA ALA A 115 -25.04 9.09 -16.10
C ALA A 115 -23.56 8.73 -16.27
N ARG A 116 -22.75 8.90 -15.22
CA ARG A 116 -21.33 8.48 -15.20
C ARG A 116 -20.91 8.07 -13.78
N VAL A 117 -20.10 7.02 -13.73
CA VAL A 117 -19.40 6.61 -12.52
C VAL A 117 -17.91 6.57 -12.80
N VAL A 118 -17.12 7.17 -11.91
CA VAL A 118 -15.66 7.09 -11.90
C VAL A 118 -15.23 6.32 -10.67
N ILE A 119 -14.47 5.25 -10.86
CA ILE A 119 -13.91 4.41 -9.79
C ILE A 119 -12.40 4.60 -9.84
N ASP A 120 -11.83 5.27 -8.84
CA ASP A 120 -10.40 5.51 -8.78
C ASP A 120 -9.74 4.53 -7.79
N GLU A 121 -8.49 4.17 -8.09
CA GLU A 121 -7.69 3.18 -7.33
C GLU A 121 -8.43 1.85 -7.09
N ALA A 122 -9.12 1.34 -8.12
CA ALA A 122 -9.97 0.14 -8.06
C ALA A 122 -9.24 -1.09 -7.50
N GLU A 123 -7.96 -1.28 -7.86
CA GLU A 123 -7.11 -2.37 -7.35
C GLU A 123 -6.81 -2.27 -5.83
N LYS A 124 -6.96 -1.09 -5.26
CA LYS A 124 -6.74 -0.85 -3.83
C LYS A 124 -7.97 -1.24 -3.00
N ALA A 125 -9.15 -1.28 -3.62
CA ALA A 125 -10.41 -1.54 -2.93
C ALA A 125 -10.67 -3.04 -2.74
N LYS A 126 -10.59 -3.53 -1.51
CA LYS A 126 -10.80 -4.95 -1.16
C LYS A 126 -12.17 -5.50 -1.59
N LYS A 127 -13.20 -4.66 -1.57
CA LYS A 127 -14.57 -5.05 -1.90
C LYS A 127 -15.00 -4.57 -3.31
N PHE A 128 -14.07 -4.29 -4.20
CA PHE A 128 -14.38 -3.76 -5.53
C PHE A 128 -15.30 -4.68 -6.34
N ARG A 129 -15.06 -5.99 -6.36
CA ARG A 129 -15.93 -6.95 -7.06
C ARG A 129 -17.37 -6.88 -6.56
N GLU A 130 -17.56 -6.87 -5.24
CA GLU A 130 -18.89 -6.78 -4.64
C GLU A 130 -19.57 -5.45 -4.96
N ALA A 131 -18.90 -4.34 -4.74
CA ALA A 131 -19.43 -3.00 -5.03
C ALA A 131 -19.83 -2.87 -6.50
N TRP A 132 -19.00 -3.32 -7.43
CA TRP A 132 -19.27 -3.29 -8.86
C TRP A 132 -20.50 -4.12 -9.23
N THR A 133 -20.52 -5.40 -8.84
CA THR A 133 -21.56 -6.35 -9.29
C THR A 133 -22.90 -6.17 -8.61
N GLN A 134 -22.91 -5.78 -7.33
CA GLN A 134 -24.15 -5.70 -6.52
C GLN A 134 -24.78 -4.31 -6.54
N THR A 135 -24.00 -3.26 -6.72
CA THR A 135 -24.49 -1.87 -6.58
C THR A 135 -24.19 -1.01 -7.80
N ILE A 136 -22.93 -0.82 -8.19
CA ILE A 136 -22.53 0.25 -9.12
C ILE A 136 -23.12 0.03 -10.51
N MET A 137 -23.05 -1.18 -11.07
CA MET A 137 -23.62 -1.46 -12.39
C MET A 137 -25.11 -1.13 -12.49
N ALA A 138 -25.89 -1.39 -11.44
CA ALA A 138 -27.30 -1.10 -11.41
C ALA A 138 -27.62 0.41 -11.45
N THR A 139 -26.76 1.24 -10.86
CA THR A 139 -26.94 2.69 -10.86
C THR A 139 -26.83 3.34 -12.24
N LEU A 140 -26.21 2.66 -13.22
CA LEU A 140 -26.01 3.15 -14.59
C LEU A 140 -27.16 2.85 -15.53
N LEU A 141 -28.17 2.05 -15.11
CA LEU A 141 -29.21 1.54 -16.01
C LEU A 141 -30.13 2.65 -16.55
N ASP A 142 -30.63 3.52 -15.66
CA ASP A 142 -31.63 4.54 -16.02
C ASP A 142 -31.14 5.55 -17.07
N TYR A 143 -29.86 5.94 -16.97
CA TYR A 143 -29.25 6.89 -17.90
C TYR A 143 -28.52 6.21 -19.07
N LYS A 144 -28.50 4.86 -19.12
CA LYS A 144 -27.55 4.11 -19.98
C LYS A 144 -26.13 4.63 -19.79
N GLY A 145 -25.79 4.93 -18.52
CA GLY A 145 -24.57 5.63 -18.14
C GLY A 145 -23.32 4.86 -18.45
N ASP A 146 -22.20 5.55 -18.41
CA ASP A 146 -20.86 4.99 -18.61
C ASP A 146 -20.08 4.83 -17.29
N ALA A 147 -19.04 3.99 -17.32
CA ALA A 147 -18.14 3.83 -16.19
C ALA A 147 -16.68 3.95 -16.60
N TRP A 148 -15.89 4.52 -15.72
CA TRP A 148 -14.45 4.71 -15.82
C TRP A 148 -13.78 4.09 -14.61
N ILE A 149 -13.02 3.01 -14.82
CA ILE A 149 -12.38 2.21 -13.78
C ILE A 149 -10.87 2.44 -13.89
N LEU A 150 -10.32 3.20 -12.95
CA LEU A 150 -8.95 3.68 -13.00
C LEU A 150 -8.14 2.98 -11.92
N SER A 151 -6.98 2.45 -12.25
CA SER A 151 -6.05 1.94 -11.24
C SER A 151 -4.62 1.79 -11.73
N THR A 152 -3.68 1.82 -10.79
CA THR A 152 -2.36 1.23 -10.97
C THR A 152 -2.50 -0.28 -10.71
N PRO A 153 -1.93 -1.16 -11.56
CA PRO A 153 -2.07 -2.60 -11.38
C PRO A 153 -1.38 -3.09 -10.09
N LYS A 154 -1.82 -4.23 -9.60
CA LYS A 154 -1.17 -5.00 -8.53
C LYS A 154 -0.57 -6.29 -9.08
N PHE A 155 0.25 -6.98 -8.29
CA PHE A 155 0.71 -8.33 -8.58
C PHE A 155 -0.44 -9.35 -8.55
N GLY A 156 -0.33 -10.40 -9.36
CA GLY A 156 -1.28 -11.50 -9.37
C GLY A 156 -2.52 -11.26 -10.22
N ARG A 157 -3.50 -12.15 -10.07
CA ARG A 157 -4.78 -12.11 -10.77
C ARG A 157 -5.81 -11.39 -9.92
N THR A 158 -6.37 -10.30 -10.44
CA THR A 158 -7.32 -9.47 -9.74
C THR A 158 -8.59 -9.27 -10.56
N PHE A 159 -9.68 -8.87 -9.91
CA PHE A 159 -10.93 -8.56 -10.60
C PHE A 159 -10.79 -7.39 -11.59
N PHE A 160 -9.95 -6.41 -11.27
CA PHE A 160 -9.64 -5.32 -12.19
C PHE A 160 -9.01 -5.84 -13.50
N LYS A 161 -8.07 -6.78 -13.41
CA LYS A 161 -7.44 -7.40 -14.59
C LYS A 161 -8.42 -8.27 -15.39
N GLU A 162 -9.37 -8.95 -14.74
CA GLU A 162 -10.47 -9.65 -15.42
C GLU A 162 -11.31 -8.67 -16.26
N LEU A 163 -11.61 -7.47 -15.70
CA LEU A 163 -12.33 -6.43 -16.44
C LEU A 163 -11.47 -5.84 -17.56
N PHE A 164 -10.16 -5.66 -17.33
CA PHE A 164 -9.22 -5.12 -18.31
C PHE A 164 -9.07 -6.01 -19.55
N THR A 165 -9.11 -7.33 -19.36
CA THR A 165 -8.96 -8.31 -20.44
C THR A 165 -10.29 -8.75 -21.07
N ARG A 166 -11.39 -8.09 -20.70
CA ARG A 166 -12.72 -8.43 -21.16
C ARG A 166 -12.88 -8.12 -22.65
N ASP A 167 -13.22 -9.14 -23.44
CA ASP A 167 -13.52 -9.02 -24.86
C ASP A 167 -15.02 -8.76 -25.08
N ASP A 168 -15.39 -7.49 -25.10
CA ASP A 168 -16.78 -7.02 -25.27
C ASP A 168 -16.75 -5.63 -25.93
N PRO A 169 -17.47 -5.40 -27.03
CA PRO A 169 -17.46 -4.12 -27.76
C PRO A 169 -17.89 -2.89 -26.94
N SER A 170 -18.60 -3.10 -25.84
CA SER A 170 -18.96 -2.00 -24.91
C SER A 170 -17.84 -1.63 -23.95
N TRP A 171 -16.69 -2.33 -23.98
CA TRP A 171 -15.54 -2.11 -23.12
C TRP A 171 -14.34 -1.61 -23.92
N SER A 172 -13.66 -0.60 -23.36
CA SER A 172 -12.33 -0.14 -23.82
C SER A 172 -11.31 -0.30 -22.71
N SER A 173 -10.15 -0.85 -23.05
CA SER A 173 -9.04 -1.07 -22.11
C SER A 173 -7.83 -0.26 -22.55
N PHE A 174 -7.26 0.51 -21.63
CA PHE A 174 -6.11 1.38 -21.87
C PHE A 174 -4.96 0.99 -20.94
N ASN A 175 -3.79 0.72 -21.52
CA ASN A 175 -2.57 0.48 -20.76
C ASN A 175 -1.58 1.63 -21.02
N LEU A 176 -1.23 2.38 -19.98
CA LEU A 176 -0.42 3.59 -20.08
C LEU A 176 0.58 3.66 -18.92
N SER A 177 1.83 3.88 -19.24
CA SER A 177 2.92 3.99 -18.27
C SER A 177 3.03 5.39 -17.67
N THR A 178 3.85 5.55 -16.65
CA THR A 178 4.22 6.86 -16.12
C THR A 178 4.90 7.74 -17.17
N TYR A 179 5.66 7.14 -18.09
CA TYR A 179 6.34 7.86 -19.18
C TYR A 179 5.38 8.49 -20.20
N ASP A 180 4.14 8.01 -20.28
CA ASP A 180 3.13 8.59 -21.18
C ASP A 180 2.56 9.93 -20.67
N ASN A 181 2.97 10.41 -19.51
CA ASN A 181 2.65 11.74 -19.02
C ASN A 181 3.75 12.75 -19.43
N PRO A 182 3.49 13.66 -20.37
CA PRO A 182 4.50 14.61 -20.86
C PRO A 182 4.93 15.68 -19.83
N HIS A 183 4.25 15.74 -18.67
CA HIS A 183 4.58 16.68 -17.60
C HIS A 183 5.52 16.10 -16.56
N ILE A 184 5.86 14.81 -16.67
CA ILE A 184 6.81 14.14 -15.78
C ILE A 184 8.21 14.19 -16.38
N ASN A 185 9.20 14.55 -15.57
CA ASN A 185 10.60 14.42 -15.98
C ASN A 185 10.99 12.94 -16.02
N HIS A 186 11.35 12.44 -17.21
CA HIS A 186 11.72 11.04 -17.42
C HIS A 186 12.99 10.66 -16.64
N GLU A 187 13.95 11.58 -16.43
CA GLU A 187 15.14 11.33 -15.60
C GLU A 187 14.77 11.00 -14.16
N GLU A 188 13.76 11.68 -13.60
CA GLU A 188 13.24 11.38 -12.25
C GLU A 188 12.57 9.99 -12.20
N VAL A 189 11.92 9.57 -13.29
CA VAL A 189 11.33 8.22 -13.40
C VAL A 189 12.45 7.17 -13.51
N ASP A 190 13.53 7.46 -14.25
CA ASP A 190 14.67 6.57 -14.37
C ASP A 190 15.41 6.40 -13.03
N HIS A 191 15.52 7.46 -12.21
CA HIS A 191 16.04 7.36 -10.85
C HIS A 191 15.21 6.43 -9.95
N LEU A 192 13.90 6.31 -10.17
CA LEU A 192 13.07 5.34 -9.43
C LEU A 192 13.43 3.90 -9.77
N ARG A 193 13.91 3.62 -10.98
CA ARG A 193 14.38 2.29 -11.38
C ARG A 193 15.54 1.80 -10.52
N ASP A 194 16.44 2.71 -10.13
CA ASP A 194 17.59 2.38 -9.28
C ASP A 194 17.18 2.13 -7.81
N GLN A 195 16.02 2.61 -7.41
CA GLN A 195 15.52 2.52 -6.03
C GLN A 195 14.50 1.38 -5.83
N LEU A 196 13.70 1.11 -6.85
CA LEU A 196 12.69 0.06 -6.83
C LEU A 196 13.29 -1.28 -7.26
N ASP A 197 12.69 -2.36 -6.81
CA ASP A 197 12.93 -3.65 -7.43
C ASP A 197 12.29 -3.71 -8.82
N GLU A 198 12.83 -4.54 -9.69
CA GLU A 198 12.41 -4.65 -11.09
C GLU A 198 10.91 -4.94 -11.25
N LEU A 199 10.36 -5.83 -10.43
CA LEU A 199 8.95 -6.21 -10.54
C LEU A 199 8.02 -5.09 -10.11
N THR A 200 8.36 -4.38 -9.03
CA THR A 200 7.63 -3.18 -8.61
C THR A 200 7.71 -2.09 -9.65
N PHE A 201 8.89 -1.84 -10.25
CA PHE A 201 9.03 -0.84 -11.31
C PHE A 201 8.15 -1.16 -12.51
N ARG A 202 8.16 -2.42 -12.97
CA ARG A 202 7.32 -2.88 -14.07
C ARG A 202 5.82 -2.73 -13.76
N CYS A 203 5.40 -3.11 -12.57
CA CYS A 203 4.01 -3.04 -12.15
C CYS A 203 3.54 -1.59 -11.91
N GLU A 204 4.24 -0.84 -11.07
CA GLU A 204 3.77 0.47 -10.59
C GLU A 204 4.07 1.62 -11.57
N ILE A 205 5.17 1.52 -12.34
CA ILE A 205 5.63 2.58 -13.25
C ILE A 205 5.26 2.28 -14.69
N LEU A 206 5.53 1.07 -15.17
CA LEU A 206 5.24 0.68 -16.54
C LEU A 206 3.81 0.16 -16.74
N ALA A 207 3.05 -0.01 -15.66
CA ALA A 207 1.70 -0.59 -15.67
C ALA A 207 1.64 -1.98 -16.32
N GLU A 208 2.70 -2.77 -16.20
CA GLU A 208 2.75 -4.12 -16.73
C GLU A 208 2.05 -5.11 -15.79
N ASP A 209 1.50 -6.18 -16.37
CA ASP A 209 1.01 -7.30 -15.58
C ASP A 209 2.19 -8.15 -15.13
N VAL A 210 2.37 -8.22 -13.82
CA VAL A 210 3.37 -9.07 -13.19
C VAL A 210 2.64 -10.21 -12.49
N ASP A 211 2.83 -11.42 -12.98
CA ASP A 211 2.26 -12.64 -12.39
C ASP A 211 3.38 -13.44 -11.72
N LEU A 212 3.28 -13.64 -10.42
CA LEU A 212 4.21 -14.44 -9.63
C LEU A 212 3.55 -15.79 -9.34
N ALA A 213 4.14 -16.88 -9.82
CA ALA A 213 3.56 -18.21 -9.74
C ALA A 213 3.09 -18.62 -8.33
N ASN A 214 3.80 -18.21 -7.28
CA ASN A 214 3.48 -18.51 -5.88
C ASN A 214 3.31 -17.26 -5.01
N ASN A 215 3.27 -16.07 -5.61
CA ASN A 215 3.11 -14.77 -4.95
C ASN A 215 3.89 -14.60 -3.63
N PRO A 216 5.22 -14.90 -3.57
CA PRO A 216 5.99 -14.81 -2.35
C PRO A 216 6.07 -13.37 -1.84
N PHE A 217 6.12 -13.19 -0.52
CA PHE A 217 6.31 -11.85 0.05
C PHE A 217 7.68 -11.28 -0.37
N ALA A 218 8.75 -12.04 -0.19
CA ALA A 218 10.13 -11.64 -0.48
C ALA A 218 10.65 -12.25 -1.80
N TYR A 219 10.07 -11.84 -2.92
CA TYR A 219 10.39 -12.39 -4.25
C TYR A 219 11.79 -12.01 -4.76
N ALA A 220 12.42 -10.97 -4.21
CA ALA A 220 13.81 -10.61 -4.49
C ALA A 220 14.83 -11.32 -3.59
N PHE A 221 14.36 -12.19 -2.67
CA PHE A 221 15.25 -12.94 -1.79
C PHE A 221 15.93 -14.08 -2.55
N ASP A 222 17.25 -14.08 -2.48
CA ASP A 222 18.10 -15.11 -3.05
C ASP A 222 19.07 -15.62 -1.97
N VAL A 223 19.12 -16.96 -1.77
CA VAL A 223 19.95 -17.57 -0.72
C VAL A 223 21.43 -17.35 -0.97
N ASP A 224 21.87 -17.51 -2.22
CA ASP A 224 23.28 -17.37 -2.57
C ASP A 224 23.77 -15.94 -2.43
N LYS A 225 22.88 -14.98 -2.69
CA LYS A 225 23.14 -13.54 -2.58
C LYS A 225 23.06 -13.01 -1.14
N HIS A 226 22.13 -13.52 -0.34
CA HIS A 226 21.81 -12.88 0.95
C HIS A 226 22.20 -13.67 2.18
N VAL A 227 22.46 -15.00 2.07
CA VAL A 227 22.79 -15.85 3.25
C VAL A 227 24.31 -16.04 3.35
N HIS A 228 24.86 -15.51 4.43
CA HIS A 228 26.32 -15.51 4.67
C HIS A 228 26.64 -15.92 6.09
N ASP A 229 27.92 -16.11 6.38
CA ASP A 229 28.42 -16.14 7.75
C ASP A 229 28.66 -14.69 8.17
N VAL A 230 27.84 -14.20 9.11
CA VAL A 230 27.83 -12.80 9.55
C VAL A 230 28.32 -12.70 10.98
N ALA A 231 29.49 -12.11 11.18
CA ALA A 231 30.05 -11.92 12.51
C ALA A 231 29.41 -10.73 13.24
N PHE A 232 29.19 -10.92 14.54
CA PHE A 232 28.80 -9.82 15.44
C PHE A 232 29.96 -8.84 15.62
N ASP A 233 29.73 -7.55 15.41
CA ASP A 233 30.68 -6.48 15.69
C ASP A 233 30.32 -5.80 17.03
N PRO A 234 31.16 -5.92 18.10
CA PRO A 234 30.89 -5.33 19.40
C PRO A 234 30.95 -3.79 19.41
N HIS A 235 31.47 -3.16 18.38
CA HIS A 235 31.57 -1.70 18.25
C HIS A 235 30.36 -1.05 17.57
N GLN A 236 29.47 -1.85 17.03
CA GLN A 236 28.26 -1.36 16.35
C GLN A 236 27.01 -1.55 17.22
N HIS A 237 26.04 -0.66 17.00
CA HIS A 237 24.72 -0.83 17.61
C HIS A 237 24.03 -2.09 17.09
N ILE A 238 23.29 -2.78 17.96
CA ILE A 238 22.34 -3.80 17.57
C ILE A 238 20.95 -3.17 17.52
N TYR A 239 20.30 -3.28 16.40
CA TYR A 239 18.89 -2.92 16.19
C TYR A 239 18.05 -4.18 16.43
N LEU A 240 17.23 -4.16 17.47
CA LEU A 240 16.31 -5.24 17.81
C LEU A 240 14.92 -4.89 17.27
N SER A 241 14.31 -5.80 16.54
CA SER A 241 12.94 -5.66 16.08
C SER A 241 12.09 -6.82 16.57
N PHE A 242 11.02 -6.48 17.30
CA PHE A 242 10.15 -7.43 17.99
C PHE A 242 8.81 -7.61 17.26
N ASP A 243 8.31 -8.85 17.29
CA ASP A 243 6.90 -9.16 17.07
C ASP A 243 6.35 -9.80 18.36
N PHE A 244 5.39 -9.14 18.99
CA PHE A 244 4.87 -9.47 20.32
C PHE A 244 3.72 -10.48 20.26
N ASN A 245 3.79 -11.45 19.38
CA ASN A 245 2.85 -12.57 19.34
C ASN A 245 2.91 -13.40 20.64
N VAL A 246 1.82 -14.13 20.94
CA VAL A 246 1.73 -14.92 22.15
C VAL A 246 2.61 -16.18 22.06
N ASP A 247 2.67 -16.83 20.89
CA ASP A 247 3.47 -18.04 20.68
C ASP A 247 3.76 -18.29 19.18
N PRO A 248 4.99 -18.19 18.74
CA PRO A 248 6.18 -17.74 19.50
C PRO A 248 6.23 -16.23 19.66
N ILE A 249 6.90 -15.75 20.71
CA ILE A 249 7.38 -14.37 20.80
C ILE A 249 8.71 -14.28 20.04
N THR A 250 8.85 -13.29 19.15
CA THR A 250 9.99 -13.25 18.22
C THR A 250 10.73 -11.91 18.24
N CYS A 251 12.02 -11.98 17.90
CA CYS A 251 12.87 -10.81 17.71
C CYS A 251 14.01 -11.13 16.74
N ILE A 252 14.39 -10.17 15.91
CA ILE A 252 15.64 -10.23 15.14
C ILE A 252 16.64 -9.21 15.67
N ALA A 253 17.93 -9.54 15.50
CA ALA A 253 19.06 -8.66 15.82
C ALA A 253 19.77 -8.28 14.53
N VAL A 254 19.90 -6.96 14.27
CA VAL A 254 20.48 -6.42 13.05
C VAL A 254 21.58 -5.43 13.38
N GLN A 255 22.64 -5.40 12.58
CA GLN A 255 23.71 -4.39 12.64
C GLN A 255 23.91 -3.71 11.28
N HIS A 256 24.36 -2.49 11.31
CA HIS A 256 24.83 -1.79 10.11
C HIS A 256 26.36 -1.81 10.09
N VAL A 257 26.95 -2.60 9.19
CA VAL A 257 28.40 -2.74 9.09
C VAL A 257 28.83 -2.61 7.62
N GLY A 258 29.74 -1.71 7.35
CA GLY A 258 30.29 -1.51 6.00
C GLY A 258 29.27 -1.13 4.95
N GLY A 259 28.23 -0.40 5.31
CA GLY A 259 27.13 -0.02 4.41
C GLY A 259 26.13 -1.16 4.15
N CYS A 260 26.21 -2.29 4.87
CA CYS A 260 25.31 -3.41 4.74
C CYS A 260 24.36 -3.51 5.94
N ILE A 261 23.16 -4.02 5.69
CA ILE A 261 22.21 -4.50 6.70
C ILE A 261 22.57 -5.94 7.02
N ASN A 262 23.10 -6.19 8.22
CA ASN A 262 23.53 -7.49 8.66
C ASN A 262 22.58 -8.04 9.72
N VAL A 263 21.77 -9.04 9.38
CA VAL A 263 20.97 -9.77 10.36
C VAL A 263 21.90 -10.81 11.03
N ILE A 264 22.27 -10.54 12.28
CA ILE A 264 23.26 -11.32 13.05
C ILE A 264 22.66 -12.37 13.97
N GLY A 265 21.32 -12.39 14.08
CA GLY A 265 20.65 -13.37 14.92
C GLY A 265 19.13 -13.20 14.93
N GLU A 266 18.50 -14.28 15.32
CA GLU A 266 17.06 -14.37 15.55
C GLU A 266 16.76 -15.03 16.89
N PHE A 267 15.59 -14.73 17.43
CA PHE A 267 15.02 -15.33 18.62
C PHE A 267 13.55 -15.66 18.31
N ALA A 268 13.16 -16.89 18.58
CA ALA A 268 11.78 -17.37 18.45
C ALA A 268 11.50 -18.31 19.64
N LEU A 269 10.88 -17.80 20.69
CA LEU A 269 10.65 -18.53 21.91
C LEU A 269 9.20 -18.97 22.01
N ARG A 270 8.97 -20.29 22.10
CA ARG A 270 7.65 -20.89 22.33
C ARG A 270 7.39 -21.08 23.82
N ASN A 271 6.11 -21.04 24.22
CA ASN A 271 5.70 -21.18 25.62
C ASN A 271 6.54 -20.32 26.57
N SER A 272 6.81 -19.08 26.15
CA SER A 272 7.72 -18.16 26.81
C SER A 272 7.10 -16.77 26.94
N ASP A 273 7.79 -15.90 27.62
CA ASP A 273 7.37 -14.52 27.84
C ASP A 273 8.43 -13.50 27.41
N ILE A 274 8.05 -12.25 27.45
CA ILE A 274 8.93 -11.13 27.08
C ILE A 274 10.17 -11.02 27.98
N TYR A 275 10.07 -11.46 29.24
CA TYR A 275 11.20 -11.42 30.19
C TYR A 275 12.28 -12.43 29.79
N GLN A 276 11.89 -13.66 29.47
CA GLN A 276 12.79 -14.71 29.00
C GLN A 276 13.43 -14.35 27.65
N LEU A 277 12.68 -13.69 26.76
CA LEU A 277 13.23 -13.18 25.50
C LEU A 277 14.30 -12.12 25.75
N CYS A 278 14.05 -11.16 26.62
CA CYS A 278 15.04 -10.14 26.99
C CYS A 278 16.29 -10.78 27.65
N ASP A 279 16.11 -11.77 28.52
CA ASP A 279 17.23 -12.46 29.15
C ASP A 279 18.09 -13.24 28.13
N SER A 280 17.45 -13.87 27.14
CA SER A 280 18.12 -14.52 26.02
C SER A 280 18.94 -13.53 25.16
N ILE A 281 18.42 -12.35 24.93
CA ILE A 281 19.12 -11.28 24.21
C ILE A 281 20.34 -10.81 25.02
N ILE A 282 20.19 -10.55 26.32
CA ILE A 282 21.29 -10.15 27.21
C ILE A 282 22.37 -11.20 27.24
N ALA A 283 22.01 -12.49 27.34
CA ALA A 283 22.94 -13.59 27.36
C ALA A 283 23.75 -13.74 26.07
N LYS A 284 23.08 -13.55 24.91
CA LYS A 284 23.72 -13.65 23.60
C LYS A 284 24.60 -12.44 23.26
N TYR A 285 24.18 -11.23 23.69
CA TYR A 285 24.87 -9.97 23.35
C TYR A 285 25.17 -9.13 24.62
N PRO A 286 26.03 -9.59 25.50
CA PRO A 286 26.32 -8.90 26.75
C PRO A 286 27.00 -7.56 26.48
N LYS A 287 26.53 -6.51 27.16
CA LYS A 287 27.05 -5.12 27.04
C LYS A 287 26.92 -4.48 25.66
N ALA A 288 26.15 -5.05 24.75
CA ALA A 288 25.90 -4.44 23.46
C ALA A 288 25.09 -3.13 23.57
N SER A 289 25.37 -2.18 22.69
CA SER A 289 24.53 -0.99 22.56
C SER A 289 23.30 -1.33 21.73
N LEU A 290 22.11 -1.23 22.32
CA LEU A 290 20.85 -1.70 21.73
C LEU A 290 19.96 -0.51 21.31
N ILE A 291 19.28 -0.65 20.20
CA ILE A 291 18.18 0.22 19.72
C ILE A 291 16.98 -0.69 19.43
N VAL A 292 15.78 -0.31 19.84
CA VAL A 292 14.61 -1.19 19.79
C VAL A 292 13.49 -0.60 18.93
N THR A 293 12.90 -1.46 18.10
CA THR A 293 11.65 -1.24 17.36
C THR A 293 10.82 -2.52 17.35
N GLY A 294 9.71 -2.55 16.62
CA GLY A 294 8.85 -3.73 16.41
C GLY A 294 7.39 -3.38 16.20
N ASP A 295 6.53 -4.33 16.51
CA ASP A 295 5.07 -4.20 16.41
C ASP A 295 4.54 -3.04 17.29
N ALA A 296 3.75 -2.13 16.69
CA ALA A 296 3.12 -1.02 17.40
C ALA A 296 2.19 -1.47 18.53
N THR A 297 1.58 -2.66 18.42
CA THR A 297 0.66 -3.19 19.45
C THR A 297 1.35 -3.48 20.78
N GLY A 298 2.69 -3.66 20.78
CA GLY A 298 3.49 -3.80 21.99
C GLY A 298 3.42 -2.62 22.97
N ALA A 299 2.90 -1.48 22.54
CA ALA A 299 2.60 -0.33 23.39
C ALA A 299 1.35 -0.52 24.28
N ASN A 300 0.46 -1.42 23.86
CA ASN A 300 -0.80 -1.64 24.58
C ASN A 300 -0.54 -2.33 25.92
N ARG A 301 -1.33 -1.96 26.92
CA ARG A 301 -1.29 -2.67 28.23
C ARG A 301 -1.66 -4.14 28.03
N SER A 302 -0.91 -5.02 28.66
CA SER A 302 -1.13 -6.46 28.57
C SER A 302 -1.30 -7.08 29.97
N ALA A 303 -2.31 -7.94 30.12
CA ALA A 303 -2.48 -8.74 31.33
C ALA A 303 -1.36 -9.79 31.53
N LEU A 304 -0.59 -10.08 30.48
CA LEU A 304 0.53 -11.00 30.51
C LEU A 304 1.84 -10.41 31.05
N THR A 305 1.84 -9.08 31.33
CA THR A 305 3.01 -8.38 31.88
C THR A 305 2.78 -8.03 33.34
N ALA A 306 3.86 -8.02 34.15
CA ALA A 306 3.80 -7.59 35.52
C ALA A 306 3.33 -6.12 35.63
N GLY A 307 2.29 -5.87 36.43
CA GLY A 307 1.73 -4.53 36.60
C GLY A 307 0.88 -4.04 35.43
N ASN A 308 0.46 -4.92 34.51
CA ASN A 308 -0.33 -4.57 33.32
C ASN A 308 0.31 -3.43 32.46
N THR A 309 1.62 -3.46 32.29
CA THR A 309 2.38 -2.52 31.46
C THR A 309 2.42 -2.98 29.99
N GLY A 310 2.85 -2.12 29.08
CA GLY A 310 3.10 -2.51 27.69
C GLY A 310 4.38 -3.38 27.56
N TYR A 311 4.47 -4.15 26.49
CA TYR A 311 5.68 -4.93 26.22
C TYR A 311 6.92 -4.04 26.07
N TYR A 312 6.78 -2.87 25.45
CA TYR A 312 7.89 -1.92 25.31
C TYR A 312 8.40 -1.39 26.65
N ASP A 313 7.53 -1.22 27.65
CA ASP A 313 7.95 -0.82 29.01
C ASP A 313 8.80 -1.90 29.66
N VAL A 314 8.40 -3.18 29.48
CA VAL A 314 9.16 -4.33 29.96
C VAL A 314 10.52 -4.42 29.26
N VAL A 315 10.56 -4.32 27.93
CA VAL A 315 11.80 -4.33 27.13
C VAL A 315 12.73 -3.19 27.57
N GLN A 316 12.21 -1.98 27.71
CA GLN A 316 12.98 -0.81 28.12
C GLN A 316 13.61 -1.03 29.52
N SER A 317 12.82 -1.50 30.46
CA SER A 317 13.28 -1.76 31.83
C SER A 317 14.29 -2.91 31.89
N ARG A 318 13.98 -4.05 31.25
CA ARG A 318 14.80 -5.28 31.34
C ARG A 318 16.15 -5.11 30.63
N LEU A 319 16.15 -4.48 29.44
CA LEU A 319 17.36 -4.18 28.69
C LEU A 319 18.07 -2.91 29.15
N ARG A 320 17.53 -2.18 30.14
CA ARG A 320 18.08 -0.94 30.73
C ARG A 320 18.31 0.15 29.67
N LEU A 321 17.30 0.39 28.82
CA LEU A 321 17.39 1.32 27.70
C LEU A 321 16.92 2.71 28.08
N GLY A 322 17.62 3.73 27.55
CA GLY A 322 17.18 5.09 27.58
C GLY A 322 16.08 5.37 26.56
N ARG A 323 15.32 6.44 26.75
CA ARG A 323 14.22 6.85 25.85
C ARG A 323 14.67 7.00 24.40
N MET A 324 15.89 7.48 24.17
CA MET A 324 16.45 7.67 22.82
C MET A 324 16.75 6.37 22.07
N GLN A 325 16.81 5.25 22.76
CA GLN A 325 17.05 3.92 22.18
C GLN A 325 15.76 3.21 21.78
N MET A 326 14.60 3.76 22.20
CA MET A 326 13.28 3.22 21.86
C MET A 326 12.74 3.92 20.61
N ARG A 327 12.56 3.16 19.52
CA ARG A 327 12.01 3.58 18.22
C ARG A 327 10.66 2.94 17.99
N GLN A 328 9.79 3.08 18.96
CA GLN A 328 8.46 2.50 18.92
C GLN A 328 7.60 3.17 17.84
N PRO A 329 7.02 2.41 16.89
CA PRO A 329 6.12 2.98 15.90
C PRO A 329 4.75 3.30 16.51
N ALA A 330 4.09 4.34 16.01
CA ALA A 330 2.73 4.70 16.43
C ALA A 330 1.66 3.76 15.83
N VAL A 331 1.92 3.25 14.62
CA VAL A 331 1.03 2.36 13.86
C VAL A 331 1.89 1.35 13.09
N ASN A 332 1.39 0.14 12.94
CA ASN A 332 2.06 -0.85 12.10
C ASN A 332 2.07 -0.41 10.63
N PRO A 333 3.19 -0.58 9.94
CA PRO A 333 3.26 -0.29 8.51
C PRO A 333 2.39 -1.28 7.72
N SER A 334 1.83 -0.84 6.58
CA SER A 334 1.06 -1.72 5.71
C SER A 334 1.93 -2.87 5.18
N VAL A 335 1.32 -4.03 4.97
CA VAL A 335 2.01 -5.19 4.39
C VAL A 335 2.51 -4.86 2.99
N ARG A 336 1.67 -4.18 2.18
CA ARG A 336 1.99 -3.77 0.81
C ARG A 336 3.23 -2.87 0.75
N ASP A 337 3.27 -1.80 1.55
CA ASP A 337 4.39 -0.85 1.52
C ASP A 337 5.68 -1.51 1.99
N THR A 338 5.59 -2.35 3.03
CA THR A 338 6.75 -3.09 3.52
C THR A 338 7.22 -4.18 2.57
N ARG A 339 6.32 -4.79 1.78
CA ARG A 339 6.69 -5.74 0.74
C ARG A 339 7.56 -5.08 -0.34
N VAL A 340 7.13 -3.90 -0.83
CA VAL A 340 7.91 -3.14 -1.79
C VAL A 340 9.26 -2.73 -1.20
N LEU A 341 9.28 -2.20 0.02
CA LEU A 341 10.51 -1.77 0.69
C LEU A 341 11.50 -2.93 0.89
N VAL A 342 11.04 -4.07 1.40
CA VAL A 342 11.88 -5.26 1.64
C VAL A 342 12.49 -5.76 0.34
N ASN A 343 11.68 -5.89 -0.74
CA ASN A 343 12.20 -6.38 -2.02
C ASN A 343 13.16 -5.40 -2.68
N SER A 344 12.89 -4.09 -2.59
CA SER A 344 13.81 -3.06 -3.09
C SER A 344 15.14 -3.07 -2.33
N LEU A 345 15.13 -3.26 -1.00
CA LEU A 345 16.35 -3.41 -0.22
C LEU A 345 17.10 -4.70 -0.56
N LEU A 346 16.40 -5.83 -0.70
CA LEU A 346 17.01 -7.09 -1.11
C LEU A 346 17.63 -7.01 -2.50
N GLN A 347 17.04 -6.29 -3.42
CA GLN A 347 17.56 -6.17 -4.77
C GLN A 347 18.73 -5.19 -4.89
N ASN A 348 18.59 -4.00 -4.30
CA ASN A 348 19.43 -2.83 -4.60
C ASN A 348 20.36 -2.42 -3.45
N TYR A 349 20.19 -3.00 -2.25
CA TYR A 349 21.02 -2.71 -1.08
C TYR A 349 21.82 -3.93 -0.64
N CYS A 350 22.87 -3.70 0.13
CA CYS A 350 23.63 -4.81 0.71
C CYS A 350 22.90 -5.36 1.94
N VAL A 351 22.22 -6.51 1.78
CA VAL A 351 21.56 -7.23 2.88
C VAL A 351 22.24 -8.57 3.06
N LYS A 352 22.69 -8.87 4.28
CA LYS A 352 23.29 -10.15 4.66
C LYS A 352 22.56 -10.74 5.86
N ILE A 353 22.24 -12.01 5.77
CA ILE A 353 21.53 -12.75 6.82
C ILE A 353 22.40 -13.90 7.27
N ASP A 354 22.70 -13.96 8.57
CA ASP A 354 23.50 -15.03 9.10
C ASP A 354 22.82 -16.40 8.91
N ARG A 355 23.62 -17.40 8.54
CA ARG A 355 23.13 -18.78 8.29
C ARG A 355 22.41 -19.40 9.48
N SER A 356 22.66 -18.94 10.70
CA SER A 356 21.96 -19.39 11.91
C SER A 356 20.52 -18.85 12.00
N CYS A 357 20.15 -17.80 11.23
CA CYS A 357 18.81 -17.23 11.18
C CYS A 357 17.86 -18.09 10.30
N LYS A 358 17.72 -19.37 10.65
CA LYS A 358 16.97 -20.35 9.85
C LYS A 358 15.49 -20.03 9.72
N GLY A 359 14.89 -19.48 10.75
CA GLY A 359 13.49 -19.10 10.76
C GLY A 359 13.22 -17.94 9.82
N LEU A 360 14.00 -16.86 9.90
CA LEU A 360 13.87 -15.72 8.99
C LEU A 360 14.13 -16.14 7.52
N ILE A 361 15.16 -16.96 7.28
CA ILE A 361 15.46 -17.49 5.95
C ILE A 361 14.27 -18.31 5.42
N THR A 362 13.62 -19.09 6.27
CA THR A 362 12.44 -19.87 5.91
C THR A 362 11.26 -18.95 5.59
N ASP A 363 11.01 -17.95 6.42
CA ASP A 363 9.92 -16.99 6.20
C ASP A 363 10.14 -16.23 4.87
N LEU A 364 11.35 -15.74 4.60
CA LEU A 364 11.68 -15.04 3.34
C LEU A 364 11.50 -15.93 2.10
N LYS A 365 11.69 -17.25 2.23
CA LYS A 365 11.50 -18.19 1.12
C LYS A 365 10.05 -18.56 0.85
N TYR A 366 9.24 -18.72 1.88
CA TYR A 366 7.99 -19.45 1.77
C TYR A 366 6.74 -18.66 2.17
N VAL A 367 6.89 -17.49 2.81
CA VAL A 367 5.72 -16.66 3.12
C VAL A 367 5.17 -16.05 1.85
N GLU A 368 3.88 -16.27 1.62
CA GLU A 368 3.14 -15.79 0.46
C GLU A 368 2.14 -14.70 0.88
N VAL A 369 1.68 -13.94 -0.10
CA VAL A 369 0.58 -12.99 0.07
C VAL A 369 -0.60 -13.39 -0.81
N ASP A 370 -1.80 -13.05 -0.36
CA ASP A 370 -3.02 -13.27 -1.11
C ASP A 370 -3.21 -12.23 -2.24
N GLU A 371 -4.36 -12.30 -2.91
CA GLU A 371 -4.72 -11.38 -4.00
C GLU A 371 -4.87 -9.93 -3.52
N ASP A 372 -5.20 -9.72 -2.24
CA ASP A 372 -5.29 -8.41 -1.60
C ASP A 372 -3.94 -7.85 -1.16
N GLY A 373 -2.89 -8.67 -1.19
CA GLY A 373 -1.54 -8.35 -0.76
C GLY A 373 -1.33 -8.49 0.74
N ASP A 374 -2.24 -9.14 1.45
CA ASP A 374 -2.10 -9.49 2.86
C ASP A 374 -1.33 -10.81 3.01
N ILE A 375 -0.52 -10.93 4.07
CA ILE A 375 0.28 -12.14 4.31
C ILE A 375 -0.65 -13.33 4.62
N ILE A 376 -0.48 -14.42 3.88
CA ILE A 376 -1.16 -15.69 4.16
C ILE A 376 -0.47 -16.34 5.36
N LYS A 377 -1.12 -16.28 6.53
CA LYS A 377 -0.62 -16.91 7.75
C LYS A 377 -1.16 -18.33 7.88
N ASP A 378 -0.32 -19.34 7.70
CA ASP A 378 -0.67 -20.71 8.02
C ASP A 378 0.07 -21.16 9.29
N ARG A 379 -0.62 -21.03 10.43
CA ARG A 379 -0.08 -21.46 11.74
C ARG A 379 -0.02 -22.97 11.94
N ARG A 380 -0.55 -23.77 11.00
CA ARG A 380 -0.52 -25.24 11.08
C ARG A 380 0.80 -25.82 10.57
N THR A 381 1.54 -25.05 9.77
CA THR A 381 2.84 -25.46 9.24
C THR A 381 3.94 -24.59 9.82
N ASP A 382 5.11 -25.17 10.10
CA ASP A 382 6.27 -24.40 10.57
C ASP A 382 6.89 -23.51 9.46
N ILE A 383 6.39 -23.61 8.24
CA ILE A 383 6.99 -23.01 7.04
C ILE A 383 6.37 -21.64 6.68
N ARG A 384 5.16 -21.30 7.20
CA ARG A 384 4.42 -20.08 6.80
C ARG A 384 3.92 -19.28 7.99
N LYS A 385 4.74 -19.13 9.03
CA LYS A 385 4.34 -18.41 10.25
C LYS A 385 4.46 -16.91 10.15
N SER A 386 5.37 -16.40 9.34
CA SER A 386 5.68 -14.99 9.10
C SER A 386 6.16 -14.17 10.31
N ASP A 387 6.34 -14.78 11.49
CA ASP A 387 6.63 -14.02 12.71
C ASP A 387 8.01 -13.32 12.66
N LEU A 388 9.02 -13.97 12.08
CA LEU A 388 10.36 -13.38 11.91
C LEU A 388 10.41 -12.44 10.69
N LEU A 389 9.62 -12.71 9.65
CA LEU A 389 9.41 -11.78 8.56
C LEU A 389 8.73 -10.50 9.05
N ASP A 390 7.76 -10.59 9.94
CA ASP A 390 7.11 -9.42 10.55
C ASP A 390 8.14 -8.58 11.32
N CYS A 391 9.05 -9.20 12.09
CA CYS A 391 10.18 -8.48 12.70
C CYS A 391 11.05 -7.76 11.66
N PHE A 392 11.39 -8.42 10.54
CA PHE A 392 12.25 -7.85 9.51
C PHE A 392 11.57 -6.67 8.78
N ARG A 393 10.30 -6.78 8.44
CA ARG A 393 9.57 -5.69 7.79
C ARG A 393 9.35 -4.49 8.71
N TYR A 394 9.14 -4.69 10.03
CA TYR A 394 9.09 -3.60 11.02
C TYR A 394 10.43 -2.88 11.14
N TYR A 395 11.54 -3.63 11.16
CA TYR A 395 12.88 -3.08 11.12
C TYR A 395 13.09 -2.21 9.87
N CYS A 396 12.80 -2.74 8.69
CA CYS A 396 12.95 -2.01 7.43
C CYS A 396 12.09 -0.73 7.42
N ALA A 397 10.84 -0.80 7.86
CA ALA A 397 9.94 0.36 7.90
C ALA A 397 10.40 1.44 8.88
N THR A 398 11.07 1.06 9.97
CA THR A 398 11.53 2.02 10.97
C THR A 398 12.82 2.73 10.57
N PHE A 399 13.76 1.99 9.98
CA PHE A 399 15.12 2.49 9.77
C PHE A 399 15.47 2.77 8.31
N HIS A 400 14.69 2.28 7.36
CA HIS A 400 14.94 2.41 5.91
C HIS A 400 13.75 2.95 5.14
N ARG A 401 12.75 3.53 5.81
CA ARG A 401 11.56 4.09 5.15
C ARG A 401 11.90 5.11 4.08
N ASP A 402 12.94 5.90 4.31
CA ASP A 402 13.37 6.95 3.39
C ASP A 402 14.08 6.40 2.13
N TRP A 403 14.36 5.09 2.06
CA TRP A 403 14.91 4.45 0.88
C TRP A 403 14.00 4.59 -0.34
N ILE A 404 12.68 4.55 -0.09
CA ILE A 404 11.67 4.72 -1.13
C ILE A 404 10.88 6.00 -0.85
N ARG A 405 11.43 7.15 -1.26
CA ARG A 405 10.79 8.47 -0.99
C ARG A 405 9.59 8.79 -1.87
N TYR A 406 9.35 8.02 -2.93
CA TYR A 406 8.39 8.35 -4.00
C TYR A 406 7.21 7.37 -4.15
N LEU A 407 7.07 6.38 -3.29
CA LEU A 407 5.94 5.42 -3.28
C LEU A 407 4.76 5.85 -2.41
#